data_33225b27d9554eac5004a699f5921b73
#
_entry.id   33225b27d9554eac5004a699f5921b73
#
_cell.length_a   1.000
_cell.length_b   1.000
_cell.length_c   1.000
_cell.angle_alpha   90.00
_cell.angle_beta   90.00
_cell.angle_gamma   90.00
#
_symmetry.space_group_name_H-M   'P 1'
#
loop_
_entity.id
_entity.type
_entity.pdbx_description
1 polymer ?
#
loop_
_entity_poly.entity_id
_entity_poly.type
_entity_poly.pdbx_seq_one_letter_code
_entity_poly.pdbx_strand_id
1 'polypeptide(L)'
;KNNWLSDIVKIHGDKYDYSKSDYVNSETKIEIICKNHGSFFMKPSNHLRGQVCYKCAFEVYDTTTFVDKSNIVFNSLYDYSNVKYTNNKKKVEIICKDHGSFFISPTNHLQGQGCNKCRLSKGENKIYNLLKDKGINCEVQYTFNDCVNIKKLPFDFYLPEQNICIEYDGKQHFKPIDYFGGIKSFNKLKQRDSIKDKYCLENNIKLIRIPFDKYDSIDDILISEISNK
;
A
#
# COMPACT_ATOMS: atom_id res chain seq x y z
N LYS A 1 23.56 36.54 -27.54
CA LYS A 1 22.55 36.57 -26.47
C LYS A 1 22.03 35.14 -26.32
N ASN A 2 22.36 34.49 -25.21
CA ASN A 2 22.04 33.10 -24.97
C ASN A 2 20.52 32.90 -24.95
N ASN A 3 20.07 31.86 -25.65
CA ASN A 3 18.64 31.45 -25.75
C ASN A 3 18.14 30.74 -24.47
N TRP A 4 18.78 31.03 -23.30
CA TRP A 4 18.51 30.30 -22.05
C TRP A 4 17.03 30.32 -21.66
N LEU A 5 16.33 31.42 -21.91
CA LEU A 5 14.91 31.56 -21.62
C LEU A 5 14.06 30.61 -22.49
N SER A 6 14.39 30.51 -23.78
CA SER A 6 13.72 29.57 -24.69
C SER A 6 13.91 28.11 -24.28
N ASP A 7 15.10 27.74 -23.80
CA ASP A 7 15.41 26.37 -23.38
C ASP A 7 14.74 26.04 -22.04
N ILE A 8 14.69 26.98 -21.11
CA ILE A 8 13.98 26.82 -19.85
C ILE A 8 12.46 26.66 -20.06
N VAL A 9 11.87 27.46 -20.96
CA VAL A 9 10.44 27.34 -21.30
C VAL A 9 10.11 25.98 -21.93
N LYS A 10 11.01 25.41 -22.75
CA LYS A 10 10.82 24.05 -23.28
C LYS A 10 10.79 22.98 -22.16
N ILE A 11 11.59 23.16 -21.10
CA ILE A 11 11.70 22.19 -19.99
C ILE A 11 10.53 22.33 -19.03
N HIS A 12 10.14 23.55 -18.69
CA HIS A 12 9.21 23.81 -17.61
C HIS A 12 7.80 24.26 -18.06
N GLY A 13 7.63 24.51 -19.38
CA GLY A 13 6.39 25.05 -19.91
C GLY A 13 6.08 26.43 -19.33
N ASP A 14 4.82 26.63 -18.99
CA ASP A 14 4.29 27.90 -18.47
C ASP A 14 4.22 27.97 -16.92
N LYS A 15 4.89 27.05 -16.22
CA LYS A 15 4.84 26.94 -14.74
C LYS A 15 5.46 28.14 -14.03
N TYR A 16 6.36 28.85 -14.68
CA TYR A 16 7.14 29.94 -14.10
C TYR A 16 7.02 31.23 -14.91
N ASP A 17 7.12 32.36 -14.20
CA ASP A 17 7.27 33.67 -14.78
C ASP A 17 8.72 34.16 -14.53
N TYR A 18 9.37 34.58 -15.60
CA TYR A 18 10.77 35.03 -15.62
C TYR A 18 10.91 36.53 -15.77
N SER A 19 9.82 37.29 -15.60
CA SER A 19 9.80 38.77 -15.79
C SER A 19 10.77 39.52 -14.87
N LYS A 20 11.08 38.93 -13.68
CA LYS A 20 12.06 39.45 -12.72
C LYS A 20 13.46 38.82 -12.83
N SER A 21 13.67 37.97 -13.81
CA SER A 21 14.94 37.27 -13.97
C SER A 21 15.98 38.14 -14.67
N ASP A 22 17.00 38.59 -13.94
CA ASP A 22 18.17 39.28 -14.50
C ASP A 22 19.29 38.26 -14.73
N TYR A 23 19.41 37.80 -15.99
CA TYR A 23 20.37 36.75 -16.36
C TYR A 23 21.75 37.33 -16.65
N VAL A 24 22.70 37.05 -15.80
CA VAL A 24 24.13 37.39 -15.96
C VAL A 24 24.92 36.22 -16.54
N ASN A 25 24.84 35.05 -15.91
CA ASN A 25 25.51 33.81 -16.34
C ASN A 25 24.79 32.57 -15.75
N SER A 26 25.26 31.36 -16.10
CA SER A 26 24.62 30.11 -15.67
C SER A 26 24.72 29.82 -14.16
N GLU A 27 25.65 30.47 -13.45
CA GLU A 27 25.97 30.20 -12.04
C GLU A 27 25.46 31.27 -11.06
N THR A 28 25.15 32.48 -11.54
CA THR A 28 24.56 33.52 -10.70
C THR A 28 23.08 33.27 -10.52
N LYS A 29 22.62 33.22 -9.25
CA LYS A 29 21.20 33.01 -8.95
C LYS A 29 20.36 34.14 -9.50
N ILE A 30 19.27 33.80 -10.16
CA ILE A 30 18.24 34.71 -10.67
C ILE A 30 16.94 34.53 -9.89
N GLU A 31 16.11 35.59 -9.84
CA GLU A 31 14.77 35.50 -9.31
C GLU A 31 13.84 34.87 -10.34
N ILE A 32 13.11 33.84 -9.93
CA ILE A 32 12.11 33.14 -10.73
C ILE A 32 10.80 33.15 -9.94
N ILE A 33 9.68 33.45 -10.60
CA ILE A 33 8.38 33.44 -9.96
C ILE A 33 7.67 32.14 -10.29
N CYS A 34 7.46 31.28 -9.28
CA CYS A 34 6.58 30.13 -9.40
C CYS A 34 5.12 30.59 -9.32
N LYS A 35 4.29 30.27 -10.31
CA LYS A 35 2.87 30.66 -10.32
C LYS A 35 2.10 30.18 -9.09
N ASN A 36 2.50 29.02 -8.51
CA ASN A 36 1.83 28.46 -7.32
C ASN A 36 2.42 28.90 -5.98
N HIS A 37 3.72 29.29 -5.95
CA HIS A 37 4.45 29.43 -4.68
C HIS A 37 5.19 30.77 -4.52
N GLY A 38 5.08 31.69 -5.51
CA GLY A 38 5.76 32.98 -5.48
C GLY A 38 7.23 32.92 -5.84
N SER A 39 7.96 33.99 -5.54
CA SER A 39 9.37 34.19 -5.93
C SER A 39 10.32 33.25 -5.18
N PHE A 40 11.35 32.77 -5.91
CA PHE A 40 12.48 32.03 -5.35
C PHE A 40 13.74 32.29 -6.17
N PHE A 41 14.92 32.02 -5.59
CA PHE A 41 16.20 32.23 -6.24
C PHE A 41 16.85 30.88 -6.61
N MET A 42 17.27 30.74 -7.90
CA MET A 42 17.92 29.53 -8.40
C MET A 42 18.99 29.86 -9.43
N LYS A 43 20.02 29.02 -9.53
CA LYS A 43 21.01 29.11 -10.62
C LYS A 43 20.36 28.69 -11.92
N PRO A 44 20.54 29.43 -13.05
CA PRO A 44 20.04 29.01 -14.36
C PRO A 44 20.48 27.61 -14.77
N SER A 45 21.74 27.23 -14.46
CA SER A 45 22.26 25.88 -14.74
C SER A 45 21.46 24.77 -14.07
N ASN A 46 21.00 24.97 -12.85
CA ASN A 46 20.16 24.02 -12.11
C ASN A 46 18.74 23.96 -12.68
N HIS A 47 18.19 25.10 -13.03
CA HIS A 47 16.85 25.17 -13.60
C HIS A 47 16.80 24.52 -15.00
N LEU A 48 17.83 24.73 -15.83
CA LEU A 48 18.00 24.02 -17.11
C LEU A 48 18.16 22.50 -16.98
N ARG A 49 18.62 22.01 -15.83
CA ARG A 49 18.65 20.55 -15.53
C ARG A 49 17.29 20.02 -15.01
N GLY A 50 16.24 20.81 -15.06
CA GLY A 50 14.90 20.43 -14.63
C GLY A 50 14.61 20.65 -13.13
N GLN A 51 15.53 21.30 -12.36
CA GLN A 51 15.22 21.64 -10.97
C GLN A 51 14.07 22.66 -10.92
N VAL A 52 13.10 22.35 -10.07
CA VAL A 52 11.89 23.12 -9.86
C VAL A 52 11.99 23.98 -8.59
N CYS A 53 11.05 24.89 -8.36
CA CYS A 53 11.00 25.62 -7.10
C CYS A 53 10.95 24.66 -5.91
N TYR A 54 11.58 25.05 -4.79
CA TYR A 54 11.70 24.21 -3.59
C TYR A 54 10.31 23.69 -3.12
N LYS A 55 9.28 24.52 -3.12
CA LYS A 55 7.93 24.10 -2.72
C LYS A 55 7.28 23.15 -3.73
N CYS A 56 7.58 23.28 -5.04
CA CYS A 56 7.15 22.33 -6.04
C CYS A 56 7.93 20.99 -5.97
N ALA A 57 9.22 21.04 -5.64
CA ALA A 57 10.06 19.85 -5.44
C ALA A 57 9.64 19.08 -4.19
N PHE A 58 9.33 19.81 -3.16
CA PHE A 58 8.62 19.32 -1.98
C PHE A 58 7.19 19.86 -2.11
N GLU A 59 6.38 19.26 -3.00
CA GLU A 59 4.94 19.41 -2.81
C GLU A 59 4.72 19.17 -1.34
N VAL A 60 4.33 20.21 -0.60
CA VAL A 60 3.95 20.04 0.80
C VAL A 60 2.73 19.14 0.75
N TYR A 61 2.99 17.83 0.85
CA TYR A 61 1.95 16.86 1.01
C TYR A 61 1.27 17.16 2.34
N ASP A 62 0.27 18.00 2.27
CA ASP A 62 -0.69 18.19 3.34
C ASP A 62 -1.82 17.17 3.21
N THR A 63 -2.74 17.20 4.13
CA THR A 63 -3.92 16.33 4.12
C THR A 63 -4.75 16.50 2.83
N THR A 64 -4.93 17.73 2.36
CA THR A 64 -5.73 18.04 1.16
C THR A 64 -5.11 17.43 -0.08
N THR A 65 -3.82 17.68 -0.31
CA THR A 65 -3.07 17.13 -1.46
C THR A 65 -3.07 15.60 -1.45
N PHE A 66 -2.92 14.97 -0.29
CA PHE A 66 -3.01 13.51 -0.16
C PHE A 66 -4.40 13.00 -0.54
N VAL A 67 -5.47 13.63 -0.04
CA VAL A 67 -6.85 13.25 -0.30
C VAL A 67 -7.19 13.40 -1.79
N ASP A 68 -6.81 14.51 -2.42
CA ASP A 68 -7.06 14.75 -3.85
C ASP A 68 -6.40 13.69 -4.72
N LYS A 69 -5.12 13.37 -4.48
CA LYS A 69 -4.41 12.30 -5.20
C LYS A 69 -5.02 10.93 -4.93
N SER A 70 -5.43 10.66 -3.71
CA SER A 70 -6.09 9.39 -3.34
C SER A 70 -7.44 9.25 -4.03
N ASN A 71 -8.22 10.31 -4.15
CA ASN A 71 -9.49 10.31 -4.88
C ASN A 71 -9.29 10.02 -6.37
N ILE A 72 -8.21 10.51 -6.98
CA ILE A 72 -7.85 10.18 -8.37
C ILE A 72 -7.51 8.69 -8.50
N VAL A 73 -6.67 8.14 -7.59
CA VAL A 73 -6.24 6.73 -7.64
C VAL A 73 -7.40 5.77 -7.44
N PHE A 74 -8.37 6.11 -6.58
CA PHE A 74 -9.44 5.21 -6.17
C PHE A 74 -10.85 5.63 -6.63
N ASN A 75 -10.97 6.61 -7.55
CA ASN A 75 -12.27 7.11 -8.01
C ASN A 75 -13.24 7.44 -6.86
N SER A 76 -12.75 8.11 -5.82
CA SER A 76 -13.53 8.48 -4.62
C SER A 76 -14.23 7.29 -3.93
N LEU A 77 -13.61 6.10 -3.98
CA LEU A 77 -14.13 4.89 -3.36
C LEU A 77 -14.14 4.97 -1.82
N TYR A 78 -13.18 5.68 -1.21
CA TYR A 78 -12.98 5.76 0.23
C TYR A 78 -13.42 7.11 0.79
N ASP A 79 -13.73 7.12 2.10
CA ASP A 79 -13.92 8.34 2.87
C ASP A 79 -12.62 8.68 3.61
N TYR A 80 -12.15 9.91 3.44
CA TYR A 80 -10.89 10.43 3.97
C TYR A 80 -11.10 11.43 5.12
N SER A 81 -12.29 11.51 5.70
CA SER A 81 -12.65 12.49 6.74
C SER A 81 -11.76 12.41 7.99
N ASN A 82 -11.27 11.20 8.32
CA ASN A 82 -10.40 10.97 9.48
C ASN A 82 -8.91 11.12 9.18
N VAL A 83 -8.53 11.44 7.92
CA VAL A 83 -7.13 11.52 7.53
C VAL A 83 -6.44 12.71 8.18
N LYS A 84 -5.34 12.44 8.88
CA LYS A 84 -4.39 13.43 9.38
C LYS A 84 -3.01 13.11 8.81
N TYR A 85 -2.72 13.70 7.65
CA TYR A 85 -1.43 13.47 6.99
C TYR A 85 -0.31 14.21 7.72
N THR A 86 0.80 13.54 7.96
CA THR A 86 2.01 14.13 8.54
C THR A 86 3.26 13.86 7.70
N ASN A 87 3.39 12.67 7.12
CA ASN A 87 4.45 12.29 6.19
C ASN A 87 4.09 10.97 5.47
N ASN A 88 4.89 10.60 4.46
CA ASN A 88 4.64 9.43 3.60
C ASN A 88 4.67 8.06 4.32
N LYS A 89 5.27 7.98 5.50
CA LYS A 89 5.49 6.71 6.24
C LYS A 89 4.49 6.49 7.36
N LYS A 90 4.04 7.57 8.02
CA LYS A 90 3.10 7.48 9.14
C LYS A 90 1.73 7.09 8.61
N LYS A 91 1.19 5.98 9.12
CA LYS A 91 -0.12 5.48 8.70
C LYS A 91 -1.21 6.53 8.96
N VAL A 92 -2.11 6.68 8.01
CA VAL A 92 -3.33 7.48 8.08
C VAL A 92 -4.54 6.57 8.20
N GLU A 93 -5.60 7.05 8.86
CA GLU A 93 -6.87 6.35 8.94
C GLU A 93 -7.73 6.70 7.72
N ILE A 94 -8.20 5.67 7.02
CA ILE A 94 -9.09 5.80 5.85
C ILE A 94 -10.31 4.91 6.09
N ILE A 95 -11.49 5.39 5.74
CA ILE A 95 -12.74 4.68 5.96
C ILE A 95 -13.17 4.00 4.65
N CYS A 96 -13.26 2.67 4.69
CA CYS A 96 -13.90 1.88 3.63
C CYS A 96 -15.42 1.83 3.90
N LYS A 97 -16.24 2.11 2.92
CA LYS A 97 -17.71 2.12 3.07
C LYS A 97 -18.25 0.76 3.50
N ASP A 98 -17.63 -0.33 3.04
CA ASP A 98 -18.11 -1.70 3.32
C ASP A 98 -17.48 -2.31 4.58
N HIS A 99 -16.27 -1.89 4.97
CA HIS A 99 -15.46 -2.57 5.98
C HIS A 99 -14.99 -1.68 7.14
N GLY A 100 -15.43 -0.40 7.17
CA GLY A 100 -15.02 0.55 8.21
C GLY A 100 -13.58 1.03 8.08
N SER A 101 -13.03 1.57 9.16
CA SER A 101 -11.70 2.17 9.20
C SER A 101 -10.57 1.15 9.00
N PHE A 102 -9.54 1.57 8.25
CA PHE A 102 -8.27 0.86 8.13
C PHE A 102 -7.09 1.83 8.12
N PHE A 103 -5.90 1.34 8.52
CA PHE A 103 -4.69 2.16 8.64
C PHE A 103 -3.65 1.75 7.60
N ILE A 104 -3.22 2.71 6.77
CA ILE A 104 -2.25 2.48 5.70
C ILE A 104 -1.27 3.64 5.58
N SER A 105 -0.01 3.38 5.16
CA SER A 105 0.91 4.47 4.86
C SER A 105 0.48 5.20 3.58
N PRO A 106 0.60 6.54 3.53
CA PRO A 106 0.27 7.31 2.33
C PRO A 106 0.96 6.80 1.07
N THR A 107 2.24 6.42 1.15
CA THR A 107 2.97 5.84 0.01
C THR A 107 2.27 4.59 -0.55
N ASN A 108 1.90 3.63 0.32
CA ASN A 108 1.26 2.39 -0.11
C ASN A 108 -0.13 2.66 -0.71
N HIS A 109 -0.87 3.59 -0.09
CA HIS A 109 -2.20 3.95 -0.58
C HIS A 109 -2.15 4.57 -1.98
N LEU A 110 -1.26 5.55 -2.20
CA LEU A 110 -1.07 6.18 -3.51
C LEU A 110 -0.50 5.22 -4.58
N GLN A 111 0.11 4.10 -4.17
CA GLN A 111 0.49 3.00 -5.07
C GLN A 111 -0.66 2.02 -5.37
N GLY A 112 -1.90 2.34 -5.00
CA GLY A 112 -3.09 1.54 -5.27
C GLY A 112 -3.40 0.47 -4.22
N GLN A 113 -2.71 0.47 -3.07
CA GLN A 113 -3.09 -0.42 -1.97
C GLN A 113 -4.27 0.19 -1.20
N GLY A 114 -5.39 -0.50 -1.21
CA GLY A 114 -6.62 -0.10 -0.52
C GLY A 114 -6.92 -0.96 0.70
N CYS A 115 -8.19 -1.04 1.03
CA CYS A 115 -8.69 -1.88 2.12
C CYS A 115 -8.36 -3.37 1.85
N ASN A 116 -7.66 -4.01 2.79
CA ASN A 116 -7.28 -5.42 2.65
C ASN A 116 -8.51 -6.33 2.52
N LYS A 117 -9.60 -6.02 3.21
CA LYS A 117 -10.84 -6.80 3.16
C LYS A 117 -11.51 -6.75 1.77
N CYS A 118 -11.42 -5.62 1.06
CA CYS A 118 -11.89 -5.50 -0.33
C CYS A 118 -11.08 -6.35 -1.33
N ARG A 119 -9.88 -6.80 -0.95
CA ARG A 119 -8.95 -7.56 -1.80
C ARG A 119 -8.99 -9.06 -1.54
N LEU A 120 -9.83 -9.52 -0.62
CA LEU A 120 -9.97 -10.92 -0.31
C LEU A 120 -10.46 -11.70 -1.53
N SER A 121 -9.90 -12.88 -1.74
CA SER A 121 -10.40 -13.86 -2.71
C SER A 121 -11.81 -14.32 -2.33
N LYS A 122 -12.49 -15.03 -3.22
CA LYS A 122 -13.84 -15.55 -2.97
C LYS A 122 -13.88 -16.45 -1.71
N GLY A 123 -12.85 -17.29 -1.50
CA GLY A 123 -12.76 -18.16 -0.33
C GLY A 123 -12.48 -17.41 0.95
N GLU A 124 -11.52 -16.47 0.90
CA GLU A 124 -11.23 -15.60 2.05
C GLU A 124 -12.45 -14.74 2.44
N ASN A 125 -13.22 -14.22 1.46
CA ASN A 125 -14.46 -13.49 1.74
C ASN A 125 -15.50 -14.37 2.46
N LYS A 126 -15.64 -15.64 2.05
CA LYS A 126 -16.55 -16.57 2.73
C LYS A 126 -16.12 -16.78 4.19
N ILE A 127 -14.81 -17.01 4.43
CA ILE A 127 -14.25 -17.12 5.79
C ILE A 127 -14.51 -15.85 6.60
N TYR A 128 -14.20 -14.68 6.02
CA TYR A 128 -14.39 -13.40 6.69
C TYR A 128 -15.84 -13.14 7.13
N ASN A 129 -16.80 -13.41 6.21
CA ASN A 129 -18.21 -13.21 6.51
C ASN A 129 -18.69 -14.17 7.60
N LEU A 130 -18.29 -15.44 7.58
CA LEU A 130 -18.63 -16.40 8.62
C LEU A 130 -18.10 -15.95 9.99
N LEU A 131 -16.84 -15.53 10.09
CA LEU A 131 -16.25 -15.04 11.34
C LEU A 131 -17.00 -13.81 11.86
N LYS A 132 -17.33 -12.87 10.97
CA LYS A 132 -18.10 -11.67 11.28
C LYS A 132 -19.51 -12.01 11.79
N ASP A 133 -20.22 -12.91 11.12
CA ASP A 133 -21.57 -13.32 11.49
C ASP A 133 -21.61 -14.06 12.82
N LYS A 134 -20.54 -14.75 13.18
CA LYS A 134 -20.33 -15.37 14.49
C LYS A 134 -19.83 -14.41 15.58
N GLY A 135 -19.58 -13.14 15.26
CA GLY A 135 -19.01 -12.17 16.19
C GLY A 135 -17.58 -12.45 16.61
N ILE A 136 -16.84 -13.25 15.81
CA ILE A 136 -15.44 -13.61 16.08
C ILE A 136 -14.54 -12.50 15.55
N ASN A 137 -13.76 -11.88 16.45
CA ASN A 137 -12.79 -10.87 16.07
C ASN A 137 -11.63 -11.49 15.28
N CYS A 138 -11.32 -10.94 14.10
CA CYS A 138 -10.25 -11.41 13.25
C CYS A 138 -9.45 -10.27 12.63
N GLU A 139 -8.14 -10.45 12.56
CA GLU A 139 -7.22 -9.57 11.81
C GLU A 139 -6.89 -10.21 10.47
N VAL A 140 -7.09 -9.43 9.38
CA VAL A 140 -6.89 -9.87 7.99
C VAL A 140 -5.47 -9.54 7.54
N GLN A 141 -4.81 -10.49 6.86
CA GLN A 141 -3.43 -10.36 6.37
C GLN A 141 -2.46 -10.01 7.50
N TYR A 142 -2.63 -10.69 8.63
CA TYR A 142 -1.85 -10.45 9.84
C TYR A 142 -0.40 -10.92 9.71
N THR A 143 0.53 -10.16 10.28
CA THR A 143 1.96 -10.53 10.28
C THR A 143 2.54 -10.50 11.68
N PHE A 144 3.14 -11.58 12.11
CA PHE A 144 3.99 -11.61 13.30
C PHE A 144 5.35 -10.98 13.03
N ASN A 145 6.02 -10.43 14.06
CA ASN A 145 7.27 -9.72 13.89
C ASN A 145 8.42 -10.62 13.48
N ASP A 146 8.40 -11.86 13.91
CA ASP A 146 9.43 -12.88 13.81
C ASP A 146 9.10 -14.02 12.84
N CYS A 147 7.87 -14.11 12.31
CA CYS A 147 7.55 -15.00 11.20
C CYS A 147 8.02 -14.41 9.87
N VAL A 148 9.30 -14.67 9.53
CA VAL A 148 10.00 -13.99 8.44
C VAL A 148 10.68 -15.00 7.50
N ASN A 149 10.60 -14.74 6.18
CA ASN A 149 11.54 -15.27 5.18
C ASN A 149 12.51 -14.14 4.77
N ILE A 150 12.31 -13.47 3.63
CA ILE A 150 12.98 -12.19 3.29
C ILE A 150 12.21 -11.02 3.89
N LYS A 151 10.89 -11.15 3.97
CA LYS A 151 9.94 -10.20 4.57
C LYS A 151 9.03 -10.96 5.51
N LYS A 152 8.34 -10.24 6.40
CA LYS A 152 7.29 -10.84 7.23
C LYS A 152 6.27 -11.57 6.36
N LEU A 153 5.85 -12.75 6.80
CA LEU A 153 4.88 -13.56 6.10
C LEU A 153 3.47 -13.25 6.63
N PRO A 154 2.55 -12.78 5.78
CA PRO A 154 1.18 -12.54 6.19
C PRO A 154 0.41 -13.86 6.29
N PHE A 155 -0.42 -13.99 7.31
CA PHE A 155 -1.47 -15.00 7.42
C PHE A 155 -2.79 -14.38 6.94
N ASP A 156 -3.63 -15.15 6.26
CA ASP A 156 -4.89 -14.62 5.72
C ASP A 156 -5.78 -14.08 6.84
N PHE A 157 -5.89 -14.83 7.95
CA PHE A 157 -6.58 -14.37 9.16
C PHE A 157 -5.82 -14.80 10.41
N TYR A 158 -5.91 -13.94 11.45
CA TYR A 158 -5.51 -14.26 12.81
C TYR A 158 -6.66 -13.94 13.77
N LEU A 159 -7.01 -14.89 14.64
CA LEU A 159 -8.04 -14.76 15.67
C LEU A 159 -7.31 -14.60 17.02
N PRO A 160 -7.15 -13.36 17.53
CA PRO A 160 -6.30 -13.11 18.70
C PRO A 160 -6.84 -13.75 19.99
N GLU A 161 -8.14 -13.79 20.17
CA GLU A 161 -8.77 -14.36 21.36
C GLU A 161 -8.64 -15.90 21.42
N GLN A 162 -8.63 -16.55 20.27
CA GLN A 162 -8.52 -18.01 20.15
C GLN A 162 -7.07 -18.47 19.94
N ASN A 163 -6.17 -17.56 19.60
CA ASN A 163 -4.79 -17.83 19.15
C ASN A 163 -4.75 -18.78 17.93
N ILE A 164 -5.56 -18.49 16.92
CA ILE A 164 -5.70 -19.29 15.70
C ILE A 164 -5.30 -18.47 14.49
N CYS A 165 -4.46 -19.03 13.62
CA CYS A 165 -4.25 -18.57 12.25
C CYS A 165 -5.09 -19.38 11.27
N ILE A 166 -5.60 -18.74 10.20
CA ILE A 166 -6.34 -19.40 9.13
C ILE A 166 -5.70 -19.00 7.80
N GLU A 167 -5.47 -19.99 6.93
CA GLU A 167 -4.99 -19.83 5.54
C GLU A 167 -5.99 -20.46 4.57
N TYR A 168 -6.31 -19.77 3.48
CA TYR A 168 -7.10 -20.31 2.38
C TYR A 168 -6.18 -20.63 1.20
N ASP A 169 -5.81 -21.88 1.08
CA ASP A 169 -4.79 -22.34 0.13
C ASP A 169 -5.36 -22.52 -1.29
N GLY A 170 -5.01 -21.61 -2.20
CA GLY A 170 -5.36 -21.68 -3.62
C GLY A 170 -4.65 -22.85 -4.35
N LYS A 171 -5.06 -23.11 -5.59
CA LYS A 171 -4.47 -24.21 -6.43
C LYS A 171 -2.94 -24.18 -6.53
N GLN A 172 -2.34 -22.99 -6.47
CA GLN A 172 -0.89 -22.80 -6.54
C GLN A 172 -0.14 -23.38 -5.34
N HIS A 173 -0.80 -23.68 -4.22
CA HIS A 173 -0.19 -24.37 -3.08
C HIS A 173 -0.03 -25.88 -3.27
N PHE A 174 -0.71 -26.47 -4.27
CA PHE A 174 -0.75 -27.93 -4.48
C PHE A 174 0.00 -28.37 -5.73
N LYS A 175 0.13 -27.52 -6.74
CA LYS A 175 0.85 -27.82 -7.99
C LYS A 175 1.44 -26.57 -8.63
N PRO A 176 2.55 -26.72 -9.38
CA PRO A 176 3.08 -25.63 -10.20
C PRO A 176 2.05 -25.18 -11.22
N ILE A 177 1.91 -23.85 -11.40
CA ILE A 177 1.04 -23.23 -12.40
C ILE A 177 1.89 -22.22 -13.17
N ASP A 178 2.00 -22.38 -14.50
CA ASP A 178 2.87 -21.55 -15.34
C ASP A 178 2.51 -20.07 -15.25
N TYR A 179 1.22 -19.74 -15.23
CA TYR A 179 0.73 -18.37 -15.06
C TYR A 179 1.24 -17.68 -13.79
N PHE A 180 1.52 -18.44 -12.73
CA PHE A 180 2.08 -17.95 -11.47
C PHE A 180 3.60 -18.13 -11.36
N GLY A 181 4.32 -18.36 -12.48
CA GLY A 181 5.76 -18.51 -12.53
C GLY A 181 6.27 -19.94 -12.32
N GLY A 182 5.42 -20.94 -12.57
CA GLY A 182 5.76 -22.36 -12.67
C GLY A 182 6.43 -22.94 -11.40
N ILE A 183 7.30 -23.93 -11.62
CA ILE A 183 7.95 -24.69 -10.54
C ILE A 183 8.80 -23.82 -9.59
N LYS A 184 9.44 -22.76 -10.11
CA LYS A 184 10.28 -21.88 -9.29
C LYS A 184 9.46 -21.11 -8.24
N SER A 185 8.29 -20.61 -8.65
CA SER A 185 7.37 -19.90 -7.74
C SER A 185 6.70 -20.87 -6.77
N PHE A 186 6.34 -22.07 -7.24
CA PHE A 186 5.81 -23.15 -6.41
C PHE A 186 6.78 -23.52 -5.26
N ASN A 187 8.07 -23.73 -5.55
CA ASN A 187 9.07 -24.07 -4.53
C ASN A 187 9.23 -22.96 -3.49
N LYS A 188 9.21 -21.68 -3.93
CA LYS A 188 9.25 -20.54 -3.00
C LYS A 188 8.00 -20.45 -2.12
N LEU A 189 6.84 -20.80 -2.67
CA LEU A 189 5.58 -20.83 -1.94
C LEU A 189 5.62 -21.92 -0.87
N LYS A 190 6.01 -23.15 -1.22
CA LYS A 190 6.18 -24.28 -0.28
C LYS A 190 7.16 -23.96 0.86
N GLN A 191 8.25 -23.24 0.55
CA GLN A 191 9.18 -22.78 1.58
C GLN A 191 8.52 -21.82 2.57
N ARG A 192 7.70 -20.88 2.07
CA ARG A 192 6.96 -19.94 2.93
C ARG A 192 5.91 -20.64 3.78
N ASP A 193 5.19 -21.62 3.19
CA ASP A 193 4.22 -22.43 3.91
C ASP A 193 4.90 -23.19 5.06
N SER A 194 6.03 -23.84 4.79
CA SER A 194 6.80 -24.56 5.81
C SER A 194 7.28 -23.64 6.96
N ILE A 195 7.67 -22.39 6.65
CA ILE A 195 8.04 -21.41 7.68
C ILE A 195 6.83 -21.04 8.55
N LYS A 196 5.67 -20.80 7.95
CA LYS A 196 4.43 -20.51 8.68
C LYS A 196 3.99 -21.67 9.56
N ASP A 197 4.03 -22.90 9.03
CA ASP A 197 3.65 -24.12 9.77
C ASP A 197 4.55 -24.31 10.99
N LYS A 198 5.88 -24.20 10.79
CA LYS A 198 6.86 -24.30 11.86
C LYS A 198 6.67 -23.20 12.91
N TYR A 199 6.48 -21.94 12.46
CA TYR A 199 6.26 -20.81 13.34
C TYR A 199 5.04 -21.00 14.24
N CYS A 200 3.92 -21.42 13.67
CA CYS A 200 2.71 -21.68 14.43
C CYS A 200 2.90 -22.79 15.46
N LEU A 201 3.58 -23.87 15.09
CA LEU A 201 3.89 -24.99 16.01
C LEU A 201 4.77 -24.52 17.18
N GLU A 202 5.85 -23.79 16.91
CA GLU A 202 6.82 -23.33 17.91
C GLU A 202 6.22 -22.29 18.88
N ASN A 203 5.18 -21.56 18.45
CA ASN A 203 4.53 -20.50 19.24
C ASN A 203 3.17 -20.93 19.82
N ASN A 204 2.82 -22.23 19.75
CA ASN A 204 1.52 -22.76 20.20
C ASN A 204 0.31 -22.04 19.57
N ILE A 205 0.43 -21.63 18.31
CA ILE A 205 -0.63 -21.04 17.51
C ILE A 205 -1.29 -22.16 16.71
N LYS A 206 -2.59 -22.36 16.84
CA LYS A 206 -3.32 -23.31 16.00
C LYS A 206 -3.39 -22.76 14.57
N LEU A 207 -2.94 -23.54 13.58
CA LEU A 207 -3.01 -23.19 12.16
C LEU A 207 -4.07 -24.05 11.46
N ILE A 208 -5.09 -23.41 10.91
CA ILE A 208 -6.12 -24.04 10.10
C ILE A 208 -5.85 -23.72 8.64
N ARG A 209 -5.57 -24.74 7.81
CA ARG A 209 -5.42 -24.60 6.38
C ARG A 209 -6.63 -25.16 5.66
N ILE A 210 -7.27 -24.34 4.82
CA ILE A 210 -8.46 -24.71 4.05
C ILE A 210 -8.09 -24.73 2.57
N PRO A 211 -8.02 -25.90 1.93
CA PRO A 211 -7.76 -26.02 0.50
C PRO A 211 -8.88 -25.42 -0.34
N PHE A 212 -8.55 -24.89 -1.52
CA PHE A 212 -9.49 -24.27 -2.45
C PHE A 212 -10.65 -25.20 -2.88
N ASP A 213 -10.45 -26.52 -2.92
CA ASP A 213 -11.45 -27.53 -3.26
C ASP A 213 -12.42 -27.85 -2.10
N LYS A 214 -12.16 -27.29 -0.91
CA LYS A 214 -13.05 -27.36 0.27
C LYS A 214 -13.89 -26.10 0.44
N TYR A 215 -14.09 -25.32 -0.61
CA TYR A 215 -14.85 -24.05 -0.56
C TYR A 215 -16.25 -24.23 0.03
N ASP A 216 -16.97 -25.27 -0.34
CA ASP A 216 -18.34 -25.52 0.14
C ASP A 216 -18.37 -25.95 1.60
N SER A 217 -17.29 -26.58 2.10
CA SER A 217 -17.17 -27.08 3.48
C SER A 217 -16.49 -26.10 4.43
N ILE A 218 -16.19 -24.85 4.00
CA ILE A 218 -15.52 -23.83 4.85
C ILE A 218 -16.23 -23.69 6.20
N ASP A 219 -17.55 -23.60 6.19
CA ASP A 219 -18.37 -23.33 7.38
C ASP A 219 -18.23 -24.46 8.40
N ASP A 220 -18.38 -25.70 7.96
CA ASP A 220 -18.28 -26.91 8.81
C ASP A 220 -16.86 -27.05 9.39
N ILE A 221 -15.83 -26.86 8.55
CA ILE A 221 -14.42 -26.92 8.97
C ILE A 221 -14.15 -25.88 10.07
N LEU A 222 -14.51 -24.61 9.83
CA LEU A 222 -14.22 -23.55 10.77
C LEU A 222 -14.99 -23.70 12.08
N ILE A 223 -16.29 -24.07 12.02
CA ILE A 223 -17.09 -24.30 13.22
C ILE A 223 -16.48 -25.41 14.06
N SER A 224 -16.13 -26.55 13.43
CA SER A 224 -15.52 -27.66 14.15
C SER A 224 -14.15 -27.32 14.76
N GLU A 225 -13.31 -26.62 14.00
CA GLU A 225 -11.94 -26.30 14.40
C GLU A 225 -11.84 -25.16 15.43
N ILE A 226 -12.76 -24.21 15.42
CA ILE A 226 -12.78 -23.09 16.39
C ILE A 226 -13.48 -23.50 17.70
N SER A 227 -14.49 -24.39 17.64
CA SER A 227 -15.25 -24.81 18.82
C SER A 227 -14.54 -25.88 19.66
N ASN A 228 -13.57 -26.62 19.10
CA ASN A 228 -12.79 -27.64 19.80
C ASN A 228 -11.61 -27.00 20.56
N LYS A 229 -11.90 -26.36 21.68
CA LYS A 229 -10.92 -25.96 22.72
C LYS A 229 -10.90 -26.97 23.85
#